data_dc342cf9e207814c9de8958b7db7914d
#
_entry.id   dc342cf9e207814c9de8958b7db7914d
#
_cell.length_a   1.000
_cell.length_b   1.000
_cell.length_c   1.000
_cell.angle_alpha   90.00
_cell.angle_beta   90.00
_cell.angle_gamma   90.00
#
_symmetry.space_group_name_H-M   'P 1'
#
loop_
_entity.id
_entity.type
_entity.pdbx_description
1 polymer ?
#
loop_
_entity_poly.entity_id
_entity_poly.type
_entity_poly.pdbx_seq_one_letter_code
_entity_poly.pdbx_strand_id
1 'polypeptide(L)'
;MVGGLGPSTSGVVVSATASARPVLTFRNFSLRCDKSDPQISFQSPWNWELSEGKKIAVISRNLFLKYQLIAGFAGLVSPVSGEMICTGSVSWPVGGEGGLDRKLKISHAFDFLCTVYADCLERSRVGVDEFWELLLSKGIRPNLLIKELAKDQKEFFYLALSVLFSFDCYLINNSKSFALMSKAAEPLRVLFRRQIEGKSLITTSTNKAFRSEFCNDGLVLGACGQILFSGDL
;
A
#
# COMPACT_ATOMS: atom_id res chain seq x y z
N MET A 1 13.16 -58.04 -43.16
CA MET A 1 12.19 -56.93 -43.30
C MET A 1 12.20 -56.16 -41.99
N VAL A 2 12.68 -54.93 -42.05
CA VAL A 2 13.08 -54.10 -40.90
C VAL A 2 11.89 -53.22 -40.53
N GLY A 3 11.40 -53.34 -39.30
CA GLY A 3 10.38 -52.49 -38.74
C GLY A 3 11.03 -51.33 -37.97
N GLY A 4 10.89 -50.08 -38.48
CA GLY A 4 11.39 -48.88 -37.84
C GLY A 4 10.48 -48.43 -36.70
N LEU A 5 11.06 -48.28 -35.50
CA LEU A 5 10.49 -47.61 -34.35
C LEU A 5 10.84 -46.13 -34.46
N GLY A 6 9.81 -45.27 -34.67
CA GLY A 6 9.96 -43.84 -34.61
C GLY A 6 10.02 -43.35 -33.15
N PRO A 7 10.78 -42.28 -32.84
CA PRO A 7 10.87 -41.75 -31.48
C PRO A 7 9.61 -40.94 -31.13
N SER A 8 8.99 -41.29 -30.02
CA SER A 8 7.92 -40.50 -29.38
C SER A 8 8.50 -39.21 -28.80
N THR A 9 8.21 -38.08 -29.38
CA THR A 9 8.44 -36.77 -28.83
C THR A 9 7.45 -36.50 -27.70
N SER A 10 7.89 -36.70 -26.43
CA SER A 10 7.18 -36.21 -25.27
C SER A 10 7.26 -34.69 -25.25
N GLY A 11 6.17 -34.04 -25.69
CA GLY A 11 6.01 -32.62 -25.54
C GLY A 11 5.95 -32.25 -24.04
N VAL A 12 6.98 -31.56 -23.57
CA VAL A 12 6.96 -30.91 -22.27
C VAL A 12 5.91 -29.81 -22.38
N VAL A 13 4.73 -30.01 -21.74
CA VAL A 13 3.75 -28.96 -21.53
C VAL A 13 4.34 -28.01 -20.47
N VAL A 14 4.96 -26.94 -20.95
CA VAL A 14 5.31 -25.81 -20.10
C VAL A 14 3.98 -25.20 -19.67
N SER A 15 3.60 -25.44 -18.40
CA SER A 15 2.46 -24.77 -17.80
C SER A 15 2.74 -23.27 -17.85
N ALA A 16 1.98 -22.53 -18.66
CA ALA A 16 1.98 -21.09 -18.65
C ALA A 16 1.58 -20.66 -17.22
N THR A 17 2.53 -20.17 -16.45
CA THR A 17 2.26 -19.47 -15.20
C THR A 17 1.34 -18.32 -15.56
N ALA A 18 0.10 -18.37 -15.06
CA ALA A 18 -0.89 -17.31 -15.26
C ALA A 18 -0.22 -15.97 -14.88
N SER A 19 -0.08 -15.07 -15.85
CA SER A 19 0.49 -13.75 -15.63
C SER A 19 -0.35 -13.07 -14.56
N ALA A 20 0.24 -12.77 -13.40
CA ALA A 20 -0.45 -12.11 -12.30
C ALA A 20 -0.99 -10.77 -12.80
N ARG A 21 -2.28 -10.50 -12.52
CA ARG A 21 -2.98 -9.29 -12.98
C ARG A 21 -2.26 -8.04 -12.45
N PRO A 22 -1.95 -7.03 -13.30
CA PRO A 22 -1.40 -5.77 -12.82
C PRO A 22 -2.46 -5.01 -12.01
N VAL A 23 -2.07 -4.51 -10.83
CA VAL A 23 -2.90 -3.64 -9.97
C VAL A 23 -2.64 -2.18 -10.31
N LEU A 24 -1.37 -1.83 -10.57
CA LEU A 24 -0.94 -0.52 -11.03
C LEU A 24 -0.08 -0.67 -12.28
N THR A 25 -0.35 0.16 -13.28
CA THR A 25 0.47 0.27 -14.50
C THR A 25 0.90 1.71 -14.68
N PHE A 26 2.20 1.94 -14.86
CA PHE A 26 2.82 3.25 -15.06
C PHE A 26 3.26 3.36 -16.52
N ARG A 27 2.82 4.44 -17.22
CA ARG A 27 3.17 4.72 -18.62
C ARG A 27 3.80 6.09 -18.73
N ASN A 28 5.09 6.14 -19.04
CA ASN A 28 5.87 7.39 -19.11
C ASN A 28 5.70 8.26 -17.86
N PHE A 29 5.43 7.61 -16.72
CA PHE A 29 5.07 8.25 -15.46
C PHE A 29 6.27 8.93 -14.82
N SER A 30 6.09 10.19 -14.43
CA SER A 30 7.12 10.98 -13.75
C SER A 30 6.50 11.82 -12.65
N LEU A 31 7.22 11.93 -11.52
CA LEU A 31 6.89 12.81 -10.40
C LEU A 31 8.02 13.81 -10.17
N ARG A 32 7.73 14.88 -9.45
CA ARG A 32 8.76 15.79 -8.95
C ARG A 32 9.67 15.05 -7.97
N CYS A 33 10.95 15.30 -8.04
CA CYS A 33 11.94 14.70 -7.15
C CYS A 33 12.76 15.72 -6.33
N ASP A 34 12.55 17.01 -6.55
CA ASP A 34 13.12 18.08 -5.73
C ASP A 34 12.03 18.99 -5.16
N LYS A 35 12.19 19.38 -3.89
CA LYS A 35 11.25 20.26 -3.19
C LYS A 35 11.49 21.73 -3.59
N SER A 36 12.73 22.11 -3.80
CA SER A 36 13.16 23.50 -4.03
C SER A 36 13.01 23.88 -5.49
N ASP A 37 13.17 22.92 -6.40
CA ASP A 37 13.00 23.14 -7.84
C ASP A 37 11.86 22.27 -8.39
N PRO A 38 10.69 22.86 -8.71
CA PRO A 38 9.55 22.15 -9.25
C PRO A 38 9.76 21.61 -10.67
N GLN A 39 10.83 22.03 -11.38
CA GLN A 39 11.15 21.56 -12.72
C GLN A 39 11.91 20.24 -12.69
N ILE A 40 12.53 19.89 -11.55
CA ILE A 40 13.26 18.64 -11.42
C ILE A 40 12.28 17.49 -11.18
N SER A 41 12.13 16.66 -12.20
CA SER A 41 11.32 15.45 -12.20
C SER A 41 12.17 14.18 -12.41
N PHE A 42 11.55 13.03 -12.59
CA PHE A 42 12.27 11.80 -12.85
C PHE A 42 13.21 11.94 -14.05
N GLN A 43 14.44 11.53 -13.86
CA GLN A 43 15.44 11.51 -14.93
C GLN A 43 15.06 10.54 -16.06
N SER A 44 14.39 9.43 -15.69
CA SER A 44 13.82 8.47 -16.62
C SER A 44 12.38 8.20 -16.21
N PRO A 45 11.38 8.54 -17.02
CA PRO A 45 9.98 8.22 -16.75
C PRO A 45 9.77 6.70 -16.59
N TRP A 46 8.87 6.34 -15.71
CA TRP A 46 8.60 4.93 -15.41
C TRP A 46 7.65 4.32 -16.44
N ASN A 47 8.05 3.15 -16.94
CA ASN A 47 7.21 2.19 -17.63
C ASN A 47 7.32 0.88 -16.83
N TRP A 48 6.44 0.71 -15.87
CA TRP A 48 6.54 -0.35 -14.87
C TRP A 48 5.14 -0.79 -14.40
N GLU A 49 5.03 -2.02 -13.92
CA GLU A 49 3.79 -2.59 -13.42
C GLU A 49 3.96 -3.21 -12.05
N LEU A 50 2.96 -3.01 -11.19
CA LEU A 50 2.79 -3.71 -9.93
C LEU A 50 1.75 -4.81 -10.11
N SER A 51 2.19 -6.05 -10.07
CA SER A 51 1.30 -7.21 -10.09
C SER A 51 0.64 -7.46 -8.73
N GLU A 52 -0.52 -8.11 -8.75
CA GLU A 52 -1.24 -8.54 -7.56
C GLU A 52 -0.35 -9.40 -6.65
N GLY A 53 -0.47 -9.20 -5.33
CA GLY A 53 0.30 -9.90 -4.30
C GLY A 53 1.74 -9.44 -4.09
N LYS A 54 2.27 -8.56 -4.97
CA LYS A 54 3.62 -8.00 -4.81
C LYS A 54 3.68 -6.98 -3.68
N LYS A 55 4.65 -7.15 -2.79
CA LYS A 55 4.85 -6.29 -1.61
C LYS A 55 6.23 -5.66 -1.67
N ILE A 56 6.27 -4.38 -2.10
CA ILE A 56 7.50 -3.70 -2.51
C ILE A 56 7.94 -2.67 -1.49
N ALA A 57 9.20 -2.78 -1.06
CA ALA A 57 9.88 -1.73 -0.31
C ALA A 57 10.64 -0.80 -1.26
N VAL A 58 10.19 0.46 -1.35
CA VAL A 58 10.87 1.50 -2.10
C VAL A 58 11.98 2.11 -1.26
N ILE A 59 13.21 1.95 -1.71
CA ILE A 59 14.42 2.41 -1.04
C ILE A 59 15.00 3.60 -1.80
N SER A 60 15.06 4.76 -1.15
CA SER A 60 15.69 5.97 -1.67
C SER A 60 16.28 6.79 -0.54
N ARG A 61 17.35 7.55 -0.82
CA ARG A 61 17.90 8.56 0.11
C ARG A 61 17.13 9.87 0.05
N ASN A 62 16.38 10.11 -1.03
CA ASN A 62 15.60 11.33 -1.21
C ASN A 62 14.26 11.21 -0.46
N LEU A 63 14.13 11.93 0.67
CA LEU A 63 12.93 11.91 1.50
C LEU A 63 11.73 12.56 0.80
N PHE A 64 11.96 13.61 0.02
CA PHE A 64 10.91 14.27 -0.74
C PHE A 64 10.34 13.34 -1.80
N LEU A 65 11.20 12.63 -2.53
CA LEU A 65 10.78 11.63 -3.51
C LEU A 65 9.92 10.53 -2.87
N LYS A 66 10.33 10.01 -1.70
CA LYS A 66 9.52 9.01 -0.97
C LYS A 66 8.12 9.50 -0.63
N TYR A 67 8.00 10.77 -0.23
CA TYR A 67 6.69 11.39 0.01
C TYR A 67 5.89 11.52 -1.30
N GLN A 68 6.52 12.03 -2.36
CA GLN A 68 5.88 12.20 -3.67
C GLN A 68 5.36 10.87 -4.24
N LEU A 69 6.11 9.78 -4.07
CA LEU A 69 5.69 8.45 -4.53
C LEU A 69 4.41 7.99 -3.82
N ILE A 70 4.39 8.02 -2.49
CA ILE A 70 3.20 7.62 -1.74
C ILE A 70 2.00 8.53 -2.08
N ALA A 71 2.21 9.84 -2.18
CA ALA A 71 1.17 10.78 -2.53
C ALA A 71 0.68 10.63 -3.98
N GLY A 72 1.60 10.40 -4.93
CA GLY A 72 1.27 10.16 -6.34
C GLY A 72 0.49 8.87 -6.54
N PHE A 73 0.91 7.78 -5.90
CA PHE A 73 0.20 6.50 -5.97
C PHE A 73 -1.17 6.53 -5.28
N ALA A 74 -1.34 7.40 -4.29
CA ALA A 74 -2.64 7.66 -3.67
C ALA A 74 -3.53 8.63 -4.49
N GLY A 75 -3.05 9.15 -5.62
CA GLY A 75 -3.77 10.16 -6.40
C GLY A 75 -3.85 11.55 -5.77
N LEU A 76 -3.05 11.83 -4.73
CA LEU A 76 -3.03 13.11 -4.01
C LEU A 76 -2.17 14.17 -4.70
N VAL A 77 -1.28 13.76 -5.60
CA VAL A 77 -0.48 14.63 -6.47
C VAL A 77 -0.54 14.10 -7.90
N SER A 78 -0.71 15.04 -8.84
CA SER A 78 -0.68 14.71 -10.27
C SER A 78 0.74 14.41 -10.74
N PRO A 79 0.94 13.48 -11.68
CA PRO A 79 2.22 13.26 -12.32
C PRO A 79 2.64 14.50 -13.13
N VAL A 80 3.95 14.70 -13.28
CA VAL A 80 4.53 15.73 -14.16
C VAL A 80 4.36 15.31 -15.62
N SER A 81 4.47 14.02 -15.90
CA SER A 81 4.20 13.44 -17.22
C SER A 81 3.67 12.01 -17.09
N GLY A 82 3.05 11.53 -18.16
CA GLY A 82 2.50 10.18 -18.24
C GLY A 82 1.28 9.96 -17.35
N GLU A 83 1.00 8.70 -17.10
CA GLU A 83 -0.19 8.29 -16.36
C GLU A 83 0.08 7.08 -15.46
N MET A 84 -0.74 6.94 -14.43
CA MET A 84 -0.87 5.75 -13.61
C MET A 84 -2.29 5.17 -13.80
N ILE A 85 -2.37 3.95 -14.25
CA ILE A 85 -3.63 3.23 -14.44
C ILE A 85 -3.81 2.28 -13.26
N CYS A 86 -4.94 2.41 -12.55
CA CYS A 86 -5.34 1.52 -11.46
C CYS A 86 -6.42 0.55 -11.97
N THR A 87 -6.19 -0.74 -11.85
CA THR A 87 -7.18 -1.77 -12.18
C THR A 87 -7.88 -2.34 -10.95
N GLY A 88 -7.44 -1.95 -9.77
CA GLY A 88 -8.00 -2.31 -8.47
C GLY A 88 -8.13 -1.11 -7.55
N SER A 89 -8.54 -1.36 -6.31
CA SER A 89 -8.61 -0.34 -5.26
C SER A 89 -7.24 -0.08 -4.64
N VAL A 90 -6.88 1.20 -4.51
CA VAL A 90 -5.66 1.64 -3.84
C VAL A 90 -6.03 2.37 -2.56
N SER A 91 -5.36 2.05 -1.46
CA SER A 91 -5.62 2.73 -0.19
C SER A 91 -5.15 4.19 -0.23
N TRP A 92 -5.81 5.06 0.56
CA TRP A 92 -5.08 6.26 0.98
C TRP A 92 -3.83 5.86 1.78
N PRO A 93 -2.87 6.77 1.99
CA PRO A 93 -1.69 6.43 2.80
C PRO A 93 -2.12 5.93 4.18
N VAL A 94 -1.80 4.65 4.48
CA VAL A 94 -2.20 3.97 5.72
C VAL A 94 -1.86 4.81 6.94
N GLY A 95 -2.83 4.98 7.85
CA GLY A 95 -2.71 5.84 9.03
C GLY A 95 -2.74 7.34 8.72
N GLY A 96 -3.04 7.73 7.48
CA GLY A 96 -3.36 9.11 7.11
C GLY A 96 -4.78 9.49 7.53
N GLU A 97 -5.06 10.77 7.58
CA GLU A 97 -6.36 11.31 8.03
C GLU A 97 -7.53 10.97 7.09
N GLY A 98 -7.28 10.46 5.88
CA GLY A 98 -8.30 10.04 4.92
C GLY A 98 -9.26 11.15 4.47
N GLY A 99 -8.87 12.42 4.61
CA GLY A 99 -9.73 13.57 4.31
C GLY A 99 -10.81 13.85 5.37
N LEU A 100 -10.77 13.17 6.51
CA LEU A 100 -11.75 13.34 7.59
C LEU A 100 -11.57 14.67 8.33
N ASP A 101 -12.65 15.41 8.52
CA ASP A 101 -12.65 16.60 9.39
C ASP A 101 -12.52 16.16 10.86
N ARG A 102 -11.61 16.80 11.58
CA ARG A 102 -11.35 16.52 13.00
C ARG A 102 -12.51 16.87 13.93
N LYS A 103 -13.52 17.57 13.45
CA LYS A 103 -14.77 17.89 14.17
C LYS A 103 -15.82 16.78 14.04
N LEU A 104 -15.60 15.77 13.23
CA LEU A 104 -16.51 14.62 13.14
C LEU A 104 -16.42 13.77 14.40
N LYS A 105 -17.55 13.16 14.76
CA LYS A 105 -17.57 12.06 15.72
C LYS A 105 -16.91 10.83 15.09
N ILE A 106 -16.33 9.99 15.91
CA ILE A 106 -15.71 8.72 15.48
C ILE A 106 -16.71 7.85 14.69
N SER A 107 -17.97 7.73 15.18
CA SER A 107 -19.02 7.01 14.46
C SER A 107 -19.31 7.60 13.10
N HIS A 108 -19.44 8.92 12.99
CA HIS A 108 -19.75 9.58 11.70
C HIS A 108 -18.58 9.44 10.70
N ALA A 109 -17.33 9.49 11.18
CA ALA A 109 -16.16 9.25 10.35
C ALA A 109 -16.12 7.80 9.84
N PHE A 110 -16.46 6.84 10.70
CA PHE A 110 -16.61 5.44 10.35
C PHE A 110 -17.71 5.24 9.30
N ASP A 111 -18.94 5.73 9.55
CA ASP A 111 -20.10 5.59 8.65
C ASP A 111 -19.80 6.20 7.26
N PHE A 112 -19.16 7.37 7.25
CA PHE A 112 -18.74 8.04 6.01
C PHE A 112 -17.79 7.15 5.19
N LEU A 113 -16.73 6.61 5.80
CA LEU A 113 -15.78 5.77 5.10
C LEU A 113 -16.39 4.42 4.69
N CYS A 114 -17.28 3.84 5.50
CA CYS A 114 -18.02 2.63 5.14
C CYS A 114 -18.90 2.86 3.90
N THR A 115 -19.48 4.06 3.76
CA THR A 115 -20.26 4.42 2.56
C THR A 115 -19.35 4.60 1.34
N VAL A 116 -18.22 5.33 1.49
CA VAL A 116 -17.30 5.61 0.38
C VAL A 116 -16.59 4.35 -0.11
N TYR A 117 -16.23 3.45 0.81
CA TYR A 117 -15.46 2.22 0.52
C TYR A 117 -16.28 0.95 0.79
N ALA A 118 -17.57 0.96 0.47
CA ALA A 118 -18.48 -0.15 0.73
C ALA A 118 -17.96 -1.48 0.16
N ASP A 119 -17.52 -1.48 -1.10
CA ASP A 119 -16.99 -2.69 -1.75
C ASP A 119 -15.68 -3.20 -1.08
N CYS A 120 -14.87 -2.29 -0.54
CA CYS A 120 -13.66 -2.65 0.19
C CYS A 120 -14.01 -3.19 1.60
N LEU A 121 -15.08 -2.70 2.21
CA LEU A 121 -15.57 -3.20 3.49
C LEU A 121 -16.17 -4.59 3.34
N GLU A 122 -16.99 -4.82 2.31
CA GLU A 122 -17.60 -6.11 2.03
C GLU A 122 -16.56 -7.23 1.85
N ARG A 123 -15.43 -6.89 1.21
CA ARG A 123 -14.30 -7.81 1.01
C ARG A 123 -13.34 -7.88 2.19
N SER A 124 -13.60 -7.15 3.28
CA SER A 124 -12.71 -7.10 4.44
C SER A 124 -12.62 -8.44 5.16
N ARG A 125 -11.41 -8.76 5.60
CA ARG A 125 -11.13 -9.89 6.50
C ARG A 125 -11.15 -9.48 7.98
N VAL A 126 -11.37 -8.18 8.25
CA VAL A 126 -11.51 -7.60 9.59
C VAL A 126 -12.99 -7.32 9.82
N GLY A 127 -13.56 -7.91 10.87
CA GLY A 127 -14.94 -7.68 11.25
C GLY A 127 -15.16 -6.26 11.81
N VAL A 128 -16.35 -5.71 11.57
CA VAL A 128 -16.73 -4.40 12.13
C VAL A 128 -16.74 -4.45 13.66
N ASP A 129 -17.23 -5.55 14.25
CA ASP A 129 -17.24 -5.71 15.71
C ASP A 129 -15.81 -5.76 16.27
N GLU A 130 -14.92 -6.51 15.62
CA GLU A 130 -13.49 -6.59 15.95
C GLU A 130 -12.80 -5.22 15.89
N PHE A 131 -13.16 -4.42 14.90
CA PHE A 131 -12.68 -3.03 14.79
C PHE A 131 -13.13 -2.18 15.98
N TRP A 132 -14.42 -2.24 16.36
CA TRP A 132 -14.95 -1.48 17.48
C TRP A 132 -14.40 -1.95 18.83
N GLU A 133 -14.27 -3.24 19.04
CA GLU A 133 -13.65 -3.81 20.26
C GLU A 133 -12.22 -3.28 20.41
N LEU A 134 -11.47 -3.26 19.29
CA LEU A 134 -10.10 -2.75 19.28
C LEU A 134 -10.03 -1.25 19.62
N LEU A 135 -10.91 -0.42 19.09
CA LEU A 135 -10.98 1.01 19.42
C LEU A 135 -11.37 1.24 20.88
N LEU A 136 -12.37 0.51 21.37
CA LEU A 136 -12.84 0.60 22.76
C LEU A 136 -11.73 0.21 23.75
N SER A 137 -10.91 -0.79 23.42
CA SER A 137 -9.75 -1.19 24.23
C SER A 137 -8.70 -0.07 24.42
N LYS A 138 -8.70 0.91 23.50
CA LYS A 138 -7.85 2.12 23.54
C LYS A 138 -8.58 3.34 24.12
N GLY A 139 -9.80 3.17 24.64
CA GLY A 139 -10.62 4.27 25.14
C GLY A 139 -11.22 5.18 24.05
N ILE A 140 -11.17 4.74 22.78
CA ILE A 140 -11.72 5.48 21.65
C ILE A 140 -13.19 5.09 21.51
N ARG A 141 -14.11 6.00 21.89
CA ARG A 141 -15.55 5.77 21.91
C ARG A 141 -16.23 6.40 20.68
N PRO A 142 -17.33 5.81 20.17
CA PRO A 142 -18.03 6.30 18.97
C PRO A 142 -18.51 7.75 19.04
N ASN A 143 -18.84 8.25 20.23
CA ASN A 143 -19.38 9.60 20.45
C ASN A 143 -18.31 10.68 20.60
N LEU A 144 -17.02 10.34 20.74
CA LEU A 144 -15.93 11.30 20.83
C LEU A 144 -15.70 11.99 19.48
N LEU A 145 -15.27 13.25 19.52
CA LEU A 145 -14.79 13.95 18.33
C LEU A 145 -13.33 13.54 18.04
N ILE A 146 -12.96 13.44 16.77
CA ILE A 146 -11.56 13.11 16.38
C ILE A 146 -10.56 14.08 17.02
N LYS A 147 -10.91 15.38 17.15
CA LYS A 147 -10.04 16.38 17.79
C LYS A 147 -9.80 16.15 19.28
N GLU A 148 -10.71 15.43 19.97
CA GLU A 148 -10.63 15.15 21.40
C GLU A 148 -9.70 13.97 21.72
N LEU A 149 -9.35 13.17 20.72
CA LEU A 149 -8.43 12.06 20.88
C LEU A 149 -7.02 12.56 21.23
N ALA A 150 -6.37 11.90 22.18
CA ALA A 150 -4.94 12.08 22.41
C ALA A 150 -4.14 11.71 21.14
N LYS A 151 -2.89 12.15 21.04
CA LYS A 151 -2.07 11.97 19.83
C LYS A 151 -1.93 10.50 19.43
N ASP A 152 -1.64 9.63 20.38
CA ASP A 152 -1.50 8.18 20.20
C ASP A 152 -2.83 7.50 19.86
N GLN A 153 -3.93 7.90 20.50
CA GLN A 153 -5.28 7.43 20.14
C GLN A 153 -5.66 7.82 18.72
N LYS A 154 -5.35 9.05 18.31
CA LYS A 154 -5.62 9.54 16.95
C LYS A 154 -4.80 8.77 15.92
N GLU A 155 -3.52 8.53 16.17
CA GLU A 155 -2.69 7.71 15.30
C GLU A 155 -3.22 6.28 15.19
N PHE A 156 -3.59 5.69 16.32
CA PHE A 156 -4.18 4.36 16.37
C PHE A 156 -5.50 4.28 15.58
N PHE A 157 -6.39 5.26 15.75
CA PHE A 157 -7.67 5.34 15.06
C PHE A 157 -7.49 5.37 13.53
N TYR A 158 -6.61 6.22 13.01
CA TYR A 158 -6.37 6.30 11.57
C TYR A 158 -5.69 5.04 11.01
N LEU A 159 -4.82 4.41 11.78
CA LEU A 159 -4.27 3.10 11.40
C LEU A 159 -5.37 2.03 11.36
N ALA A 160 -6.23 1.97 12.38
CA ALA A 160 -7.32 1.00 12.45
C ALA A 160 -8.31 1.17 11.29
N LEU A 161 -8.70 2.41 10.96
CA LEU A 161 -9.54 2.69 9.79
C LEU A 161 -8.91 2.18 8.49
N SER A 162 -7.61 2.41 8.30
CA SER A 162 -6.93 1.94 7.09
C SER A 162 -6.82 0.42 7.00
N VAL A 163 -6.81 -0.27 8.13
CA VAL A 163 -6.75 -1.75 8.20
C VAL A 163 -8.12 -2.38 8.04
N LEU A 164 -9.19 -1.65 8.36
CA LEU A 164 -10.56 -2.17 8.23
C LEU A 164 -10.95 -2.50 6.78
N PHE A 165 -10.53 -1.71 5.81
CA PHE A 165 -10.93 -1.86 4.41
C PHE A 165 -9.97 -2.74 3.61
N SER A 166 -10.50 -3.64 2.77
CA SER A 166 -9.73 -4.54 1.91
C SER A 166 -9.41 -3.88 0.58
N PHE A 167 -8.26 -3.20 0.51
CA PHE A 167 -7.73 -2.66 -0.74
C PHE A 167 -6.92 -3.71 -1.52
N ASP A 168 -6.82 -3.54 -2.83
CA ASP A 168 -5.97 -4.39 -3.68
C ASP A 168 -4.49 -3.98 -3.59
N CYS A 169 -4.23 -2.70 -3.26
CA CYS A 169 -2.89 -2.20 -2.97
C CYS A 169 -2.89 -1.26 -1.76
N TYR A 170 -2.02 -1.52 -0.79
CA TYR A 170 -1.82 -0.65 0.38
C TYR A 170 -0.58 0.22 0.21
N LEU A 171 -0.71 1.48 0.63
CA LEU A 171 0.37 2.47 0.59
C LEU A 171 0.80 2.86 2.00
N ILE A 172 2.04 2.57 2.38
CA ILE A 172 2.55 2.86 3.73
C ILE A 172 3.81 3.71 3.66
N ASN A 173 3.76 4.87 4.28
CA ASN A 173 4.95 5.71 4.44
C ASN A 173 5.83 5.25 5.61
N ASN A 174 7.05 5.81 5.68
CA ASN A 174 8.02 5.44 6.70
C ASN A 174 7.53 5.61 8.14
N SER A 175 6.89 6.74 8.47
CA SER A 175 6.45 7.00 9.86
C SER A 175 5.37 6.02 10.31
N LYS A 176 4.45 5.64 9.43
CA LYS A 176 3.35 4.74 9.74
C LYS A 176 3.77 3.28 9.82
N SER A 177 4.81 2.89 9.08
CA SER A 177 5.42 1.58 9.28
C SER A 177 6.04 1.42 10.68
N PHE A 178 6.70 2.47 11.21
CA PHE A 178 7.19 2.45 12.58
C PHE A 178 6.05 2.42 13.60
N ALA A 179 4.98 3.20 13.39
CA ALA A 179 3.81 3.19 14.26
C ALA A 179 3.14 1.81 14.32
N LEU A 180 2.98 1.14 13.18
CA LEU A 180 2.40 -0.20 13.08
C LEU A 180 3.28 -1.26 13.77
N MET A 181 4.60 -1.09 13.76
CA MET A 181 5.54 -1.99 14.44
C MET A 181 5.69 -1.73 15.94
N SER A 182 5.05 -0.69 16.46
CA SER A 182 5.07 -0.41 17.90
C SER A 182 4.34 -1.49 18.70
N LYS A 183 4.78 -1.71 19.96
CA LYS A 183 4.13 -2.66 20.87
C LYS A 183 2.64 -2.30 21.10
N ALA A 184 2.32 -1.01 21.15
CA ALA A 184 0.94 -0.54 21.34
C ALA A 184 0.01 -0.89 20.16
N ALA A 185 0.55 -1.06 18.96
CA ALA A 185 -0.17 -1.39 17.74
C ALA A 185 -0.14 -2.91 17.39
N GLU A 186 0.39 -3.76 18.27
CA GLU A 186 0.50 -5.20 18.00
C GLU A 186 -0.82 -5.87 17.60
N PRO A 187 -1.97 -5.65 18.29
CA PRO A 187 -3.24 -6.22 17.87
C PRO A 187 -3.62 -5.78 16.45
N LEU A 188 -3.41 -4.50 16.13
CA LEU A 188 -3.69 -3.95 14.82
C LEU A 188 -2.75 -4.53 13.74
N ARG A 189 -1.49 -4.80 14.08
CA ARG A 189 -0.54 -5.46 13.17
C ARG A 189 -0.97 -6.88 12.82
N VAL A 190 -1.53 -7.63 13.77
CA VAL A 190 -2.11 -8.96 13.52
C VAL A 190 -3.26 -8.87 12.51
N LEU A 191 -4.18 -7.90 12.70
CA LEU A 191 -5.27 -7.66 11.76
C LEU A 191 -4.75 -7.25 10.38
N PHE A 192 -3.78 -6.36 10.34
CA PHE A 192 -3.17 -5.91 9.09
C PHE A 192 -2.53 -7.07 8.32
N ARG A 193 -1.81 -7.98 9.00
CA ARG A 193 -1.22 -9.16 8.37
C ARG A 193 -2.28 -10.02 7.70
N ARG A 194 -3.40 -10.26 8.37
CA ARG A 194 -4.55 -11.01 7.84
C ARG A 194 -5.18 -10.28 6.63
N GLN A 195 -5.29 -8.97 6.72
CA GLN A 195 -5.92 -8.14 5.69
C GLN A 195 -5.11 -8.05 4.40
N ILE A 196 -3.77 -7.99 4.48
CA ILE A 196 -2.91 -7.86 3.30
C ILE A 196 -2.47 -9.19 2.67
N GLU A 197 -2.97 -10.31 3.15
CA GLU A 197 -2.68 -11.61 2.55
C GLU A 197 -3.23 -11.66 1.12
N GLY A 198 -2.38 -11.98 0.13
CA GLY A 198 -2.71 -11.94 -1.30
C GLY A 198 -2.86 -10.54 -1.90
N LYS A 199 -2.73 -9.46 -1.10
CA LYS A 199 -2.82 -8.07 -1.57
C LYS A 199 -1.44 -7.49 -1.84
N SER A 200 -1.41 -6.42 -2.64
CA SER A 200 -0.18 -5.69 -2.92
C SER A 200 0.11 -4.64 -1.86
N LEU A 201 1.39 -4.32 -1.70
CA LEU A 201 1.87 -3.30 -0.77
C LEU A 201 3.00 -2.49 -1.42
N ILE A 202 2.94 -1.18 -1.30
CA ILE A 202 4.08 -0.30 -1.57
C ILE A 202 4.42 0.45 -0.29
N THR A 203 5.66 0.36 0.13
CA THR A 203 6.13 1.09 1.31
C THR A 203 7.45 1.82 1.06
N THR A 204 7.61 2.98 1.70
CA THR A 204 8.89 3.71 1.75
C THR A 204 9.61 3.54 3.09
N SER A 205 9.29 2.44 3.81
CA SER A 205 9.80 2.15 5.13
C SER A 205 11.32 1.95 5.18
N THR A 206 11.98 2.56 6.15
CA THR A 206 13.36 2.25 6.56
C THR A 206 13.40 1.26 7.73
N ASN A 207 12.25 0.92 8.34
CA ASN A 207 12.16 -0.06 9.40
C ASN A 207 12.46 -1.46 8.87
N LYS A 208 13.60 -2.02 9.27
CA LYS A 208 14.06 -3.33 8.81
C LYS A 208 13.08 -4.44 9.20
N ALA A 209 12.57 -4.43 10.44
CA ALA A 209 11.61 -5.42 10.92
C ALA A 209 10.31 -5.39 10.11
N PHE A 210 9.78 -4.18 9.80
CA PHE A 210 8.61 -4.03 8.95
C PHE A 210 8.85 -4.61 7.54
N ARG A 211 9.97 -4.28 6.93
CA ARG A 211 10.28 -4.78 5.58
C ARG A 211 10.43 -6.29 5.57
N SER A 212 11.14 -6.86 6.54
CA SER A 212 11.32 -8.31 6.66
C SER A 212 10.02 -9.06 6.92
N GLU A 213 9.03 -8.43 7.59
CA GLU A 213 7.73 -9.05 7.86
C GLU A 213 6.75 -8.93 6.69
N PHE A 214 6.77 -7.79 5.99
CA PHE A 214 5.70 -7.43 5.05
C PHE A 214 6.13 -7.27 3.59
N CYS A 215 7.42 -7.29 3.26
CA CYS A 215 7.87 -7.09 1.88
C CYS A 215 8.64 -8.32 1.39
N ASN A 216 8.45 -8.62 0.10
CA ASN A 216 9.19 -9.67 -0.60
C ASN A 216 10.09 -9.09 -1.71
N ASP A 217 9.79 -7.88 -2.18
CA ASP A 217 10.52 -7.23 -3.26
C ASP A 217 11.07 -5.86 -2.83
N GLY A 218 12.16 -5.45 -3.47
CA GLY A 218 12.80 -4.14 -3.31
C GLY A 218 12.84 -3.36 -4.60
N LEU A 219 12.61 -2.05 -4.49
CA LEU A 219 12.77 -1.09 -5.57
C LEU A 219 13.75 -0.01 -5.10
N VAL A 220 14.98 -0.04 -5.58
CA VAL A 220 16.01 0.94 -5.23
C VAL A 220 16.00 2.07 -6.24
N LEU A 221 15.87 3.30 -5.74
CA LEU A 221 15.79 4.51 -6.56
C LEU A 221 16.97 5.43 -6.32
N GLY A 222 17.46 5.98 -7.41
CA GLY A 222 18.36 7.14 -7.39
C GLY A 222 17.67 8.42 -6.91
N ALA A 223 18.44 9.50 -6.79
CA ALA A 223 17.96 10.78 -6.26
C ALA A 223 16.79 11.38 -7.07
N CYS A 224 16.81 11.20 -8.40
CA CYS A 224 15.78 11.68 -9.32
C CYS A 224 14.91 10.55 -9.89
N GLY A 225 14.59 9.56 -9.08
CA GLY A 225 13.57 8.55 -9.39
C GLY A 225 13.97 7.48 -10.40
N GLN A 226 15.23 7.48 -10.91
CA GLN A 226 15.67 6.38 -11.76
C GLN A 226 15.70 5.06 -10.99
N ILE A 227 15.16 4.01 -11.61
CA ILE A 227 15.19 2.66 -11.05
C ILE A 227 16.60 2.10 -11.20
N LEU A 228 17.29 1.88 -10.07
CA LEU A 228 18.63 1.31 -10.02
C LEU A 228 18.60 -0.21 -9.85
N PHE A 229 17.59 -0.71 -9.17
CA PHE A 229 17.37 -2.13 -8.93
C PHE A 229 15.88 -2.40 -8.69
N SER A 230 15.39 -3.52 -9.18
CA SER A 230 14.06 -4.08 -8.86
C SER A 230 14.16 -5.59 -8.80
N GLY A 231 13.74 -6.19 -7.68
CA GLY A 231 13.83 -7.64 -7.46
C GLY A 231 13.61 -8.03 -6.00
N ASP A 232 13.87 -9.29 -5.68
CA ASP A 232 13.71 -9.85 -4.35
C ASP A 232 14.59 -9.13 -3.32
N LEU A 233 14.08 -8.98 -2.06
CA LEU A 233 14.76 -8.34 -0.93
C LEU A 233 15.59 -9.31 -0.14
#